data_89c74d94153566f826cc2521c3813f8e
#
_entry.id   89c74d94153566f826cc2521c3813f8e
#
_cell.length_a   1.000
_cell.length_b   1.000
_cell.length_c   1.000
_cell.angle_alpha   90.00
_cell.angle_beta   90.00
_cell.angle_gamma   90.00
#
_symmetry.space_group_name_H-M   'P 1'
#
loop_
_entity.id
_entity.type
_entity.pdbx_description
1 polymer ?
#
loop_
_entity_poly.entity_id
_entity_poly.type
_entity_poly.pdbx_seq_one_letter_code
_entity_poly.pdbx_strand_id
1 'polypeptide(L)'
;SDENVLKNIGLVKRVALHLKSRVPNFMELEELIQVGTIGLIEATKTFDHTKGVEFAVFAKTRIRGAILDQVRKMSYLPRSAMVNIREHNEAQSQLAGQLGRQPTQSELASFMEKDIEEYQKERNHANRFQTISLESQLPETIDLPSAEEDDPETLLAKEQMMEALVDTIDSLPDREKTIIALYYVEEMNLREIGAVLEISESRVSQILSATVKNMRGNLNSDS
;
A
#
# COMPACT_ATOMS: atom_id res chain seq x y z
N SER A 1 14.81 7.61 26.32
CA SER A 1 14.72 6.31 25.67
C SER A 1 13.45 5.55 26.06
N ASP A 2 13.29 5.01 27.26
CA ASP A 2 12.07 4.24 27.64
C ASP A 2 10.82 5.13 27.71
N GLU A 3 10.96 6.38 28.11
CA GLU A 3 9.89 7.38 28.13
C GLU A 3 9.33 7.64 26.72
N ASN A 4 10.20 7.71 25.71
CA ASN A 4 9.78 7.88 24.31
C ASN A 4 9.01 6.66 23.79
N VAL A 5 9.35 5.45 24.21
CA VAL A 5 8.61 4.24 23.85
C VAL A 5 7.21 4.29 24.46
N LEU A 6 7.10 4.59 25.76
CA LEU A 6 5.81 4.66 26.45
C LEU A 6 4.89 5.74 25.88
N LYS A 7 5.42 6.91 25.58
CA LYS A 7 4.65 8.02 24.95
C LYS A 7 4.13 7.67 23.56
N ASN A 8 4.84 6.82 22.83
CA ASN A 8 4.53 6.50 21.44
C ASN A 8 3.93 5.10 21.24
N ILE A 9 3.64 4.35 22.29
CA ILE A 9 3.03 3.00 22.18
C ILE A 9 1.66 3.04 21.48
N GLY A 10 0.90 4.13 21.67
CA GLY A 10 -0.36 4.35 20.98
C GLY A 10 -0.22 4.50 19.46
N LEU A 11 0.95 4.96 18.98
CA LEU A 11 1.26 5.03 17.56
C LEU A 11 1.41 3.63 16.96
N VAL A 12 2.05 2.71 17.67
CA VAL A 12 2.18 1.30 17.26
C VAL A 12 0.79 0.68 17.03
N LYS A 13 -0.12 0.88 17.97
CA LYS A 13 -1.49 0.35 17.86
C LYS A 13 -2.24 0.92 16.65
N ARG A 14 -2.13 2.24 16.40
CA ARG A 14 -2.77 2.87 15.24
C ARG A 14 -2.21 2.33 13.91
N VAL A 15 -0.89 2.22 13.80
CA VAL A 15 -0.25 1.67 12.59
C VAL A 15 -0.62 0.20 12.39
N ALA A 16 -0.61 -0.60 13.46
CA ALA A 16 -0.99 -2.01 13.39
C ALA A 16 -2.45 -2.20 12.97
N LEU A 17 -3.38 -1.43 13.52
CA LEU A 17 -4.79 -1.47 13.15
C LEU A 17 -5.01 -1.07 11.68
N HIS A 18 -4.33 -0.03 11.22
CA HIS A 18 -4.38 0.42 9.83
C HIS A 18 -3.86 -0.66 8.86
N LEU A 19 -2.72 -1.27 9.20
CA LEU A 19 -2.15 -2.34 8.38
C LEU A 19 -2.94 -3.65 8.45
N LYS A 20 -3.61 -3.95 9.57
CA LYS A 20 -4.43 -5.16 9.72
C LYS A 20 -5.52 -5.25 8.65
N SER A 21 -6.12 -4.13 8.25
CA SER A 21 -7.12 -4.09 7.17
C SER A 21 -6.51 -4.34 5.78
N ARG A 22 -5.21 -4.10 5.60
CA ARG A 22 -4.50 -4.15 4.33
C ARG A 22 -3.64 -5.41 4.15
N VAL A 23 -3.31 -6.11 5.24
CA VAL A 23 -2.57 -7.37 5.19
C VAL A 23 -3.53 -8.57 5.31
N PRO A 24 -3.18 -9.75 4.74
CA PRO A 24 -4.01 -10.94 4.87
C PRO A 24 -4.17 -11.41 6.32
N ASN A 25 -5.24 -12.15 6.60
CA ASN A 25 -5.61 -12.65 7.92
C ASN A 25 -4.77 -13.83 8.44
N PHE A 26 -3.48 -13.88 8.15
CA PHE A 26 -2.59 -14.90 8.74
C PHE A 26 -1.75 -14.38 9.91
N MET A 27 -1.81 -13.07 10.21
CA MET A 27 -1.21 -12.46 11.41
C MET A 27 -2.29 -11.81 12.25
N GLU A 28 -2.28 -12.12 13.54
CA GLU A 28 -3.19 -11.50 14.50
C GLU A 28 -2.72 -10.08 14.85
N LEU A 29 -3.69 -9.25 15.29
CA LEU A 29 -3.39 -7.85 15.65
C LEU A 29 -2.31 -7.73 16.72
N GLU A 30 -2.34 -8.61 17.70
CA GLU A 30 -1.34 -8.65 18.79
C GLU A 30 0.07 -8.93 18.25
N GLU A 31 0.20 -9.82 17.28
CA GLU A 31 1.48 -10.09 16.61
C GLU A 31 2.00 -8.85 15.86
N LEU A 32 1.12 -8.15 15.15
CA LEU A 32 1.46 -6.90 14.48
C LEU A 32 1.92 -5.83 15.48
N ILE A 33 1.23 -5.72 16.63
CA ILE A 33 1.60 -4.78 17.70
C ILE A 33 2.97 -5.14 18.28
N GLN A 34 3.25 -6.42 18.54
CA GLN A 34 4.55 -6.87 19.06
C GLN A 34 5.68 -6.51 18.09
N VAL A 35 5.52 -6.81 16.82
CA VAL A 35 6.51 -6.49 15.78
C VAL A 35 6.68 -4.97 15.63
N GLY A 36 5.59 -4.22 15.61
CA GLY A 36 5.62 -2.76 15.57
C GLY A 36 6.30 -2.14 16.77
N THR A 37 6.14 -2.73 17.97
CA THR A 37 6.83 -2.29 19.20
C THR A 37 8.35 -2.45 19.08
N ILE A 38 8.81 -3.56 18.48
CA ILE A 38 10.24 -3.74 18.18
C ILE A 38 10.73 -2.62 17.24
N GLY A 39 9.97 -2.31 16.19
CA GLY A 39 10.28 -1.21 15.28
C GLY A 39 10.34 0.16 15.98
N LEU A 40 9.46 0.42 16.94
CA LEU A 40 9.49 1.62 17.77
C LEU A 40 10.75 1.67 18.66
N ILE A 41 11.13 0.57 19.30
CA ILE A 41 12.34 0.49 20.12
C ILE A 41 13.59 0.75 19.25
N GLU A 42 13.65 0.18 18.07
CA GLU A 42 14.75 0.44 17.11
C GLU A 42 14.76 1.91 16.68
N ALA A 43 13.59 2.51 16.45
CA ALA A 43 13.49 3.92 16.12
C ALA A 43 14.09 4.82 17.22
N THR A 44 13.86 4.52 18.51
CA THR A 44 14.45 5.31 19.61
C THR A 44 15.97 5.23 19.67
N LYS A 45 16.55 4.15 19.17
CA LYS A 45 18.02 3.96 19.16
C LYS A 45 18.69 4.64 17.96
N THR A 46 17.97 4.76 16.86
CA THR A 46 18.53 5.21 15.57
C THR A 46 18.10 6.63 15.20
N PHE A 47 17.21 7.24 15.98
CA PHE A 47 16.72 8.57 15.73
C PHE A 47 17.81 9.64 15.92
N ASP A 48 17.93 10.49 14.92
CA ASP A 48 18.88 11.60 14.89
C ASP A 48 18.11 12.93 14.91
N HIS A 49 18.18 13.61 16.04
CA HIS A 49 17.52 14.92 16.26
C HIS A 49 18.04 16.03 15.33
N THR A 50 19.21 15.85 14.71
CA THR A 50 19.81 16.89 13.86
C THR A 50 19.22 16.94 12.45
N LYS A 51 18.37 15.95 12.09
CA LYS A 51 17.80 15.84 10.74
C LYS A 51 16.49 16.60 10.54
N GLY A 52 16.00 17.35 11.53
CA GLY A 52 14.80 18.17 11.41
C GLY A 52 13.50 17.42 11.16
N VAL A 53 13.45 16.13 11.52
CA VAL A 53 12.24 15.28 11.39
C VAL A 53 11.68 14.99 12.77
N GLU A 54 10.37 15.11 12.94
CA GLU A 54 9.71 14.76 14.20
C GLU A 54 9.86 13.27 14.51
N PHE A 55 10.12 12.94 15.78
CA PHE A 55 10.28 11.55 16.20
C PHE A 55 9.07 10.68 15.85
N ALA A 56 7.86 11.21 16.01
CA ALA A 56 6.64 10.46 15.70
C ALA A 56 6.55 10.06 14.22
N VAL A 57 6.96 10.94 13.31
CA VAL A 57 6.99 10.67 11.85
C VAL A 57 8.04 9.61 11.53
N PHE A 58 9.24 9.76 12.07
CA PHE A 58 10.32 8.78 11.91
C PHE A 58 9.92 7.41 12.48
N ALA A 59 9.37 7.39 13.70
CA ALA A 59 8.93 6.18 14.37
C ALA A 59 7.80 5.48 13.58
N LYS A 60 6.84 6.22 13.05
CA LYS A 60 5.74 5.67 12.23
C LYS A 60 6.30 4.89 11.04
N THR A 61 7.26 5.44 10.31
CA THR A 61 7.91 4.78 9.17
C THR A 61 8.65 3.50 9.60
N ARG A 62 9.34 3.53 10.74
CA ARG A 62 10.08 2.36 11.26
C ARG A 62 9.14 1.27 11.76
N ILE A 63 8.05 1.63 12.46
CA ILE A 63 7.01 0.70 12.93
C ILE A 63 6.38 -0.01 11.72
N ARG A 64 5.96 0.76 10.71
CA ARG A 64 5.38 0.22 9.50
C ARG A 64 6.34 -0.70 8.76
N GLY A 65 7.58 -0.28 8.58
CA GLY A 65 8.62 -1.09 7.93
C GLY A 65 8.83 -2.42 8.64
N ALA A 66 8.93 -2.43 9.97
CA ALA A 66 9.08 -3.64 10.76
C ALA A 66 7.88 -4.61 10.57
N ILE A 67 6.65 -4.10 10.60
CA ILE A 67 5.45 -4.92 10.39
C ILE A 67 5.42 -5.49 8.98
N LEU A 68 5.64 -4.69 7.95
CA LEU A 68 5.64 -5.14 6.56
C LEU A 68 6.76 -6.15 6.26
N ASP A 69 7.94 -5.97 6.84
CA ASP A 69 9.04 -6.92 6.68
C ASP A 69 8.69 -8.28 7.31
N GLN A 70 8.02 -8.29 8.47
CA GLN A 70 7.55 -9.52 9.09
C GLN A 70 6.45 -10.18 8.26
N VAL A 71 5.50 -9.41 7.75
CA VAL A 71 4.45 -9.89 6.85
C VAL A 71 5.07 -10.54 5.61
N ARG A 72 6.08 -9.91 5.00
CA ARG A 72 6.81 -10.47 3.85
C ARG A 72 7.54 -11.77 4.19
N LYS A 73 8.19 -11.86 5.35
CA LYS A 73 8.86 -13.09 5.80
C LYS A 73 7.90 -14.24 6.02
N MET A 74 6.73 -13.97 6.59
CA MET A 74 5.69 -14.97 6.81
C MET A 74 4.89 -15.30 5.54
N SER A 75 4.79 -14.38 4.61
CA SER A 75 4.14 -14.54 3.31
C SER A 75 5.10 -15.09 2.25
N TYR A 76 6.02 -15.97 2.65
CA TYR A 76 6.86 -16.66 1.68
C TYR A 76 5.98 -17.25 0.58
N LEU A 77 6.10 -16.69 -0.63
CA LEU A 77 5.29 -17.10 -1.78
C LEU A 77 5.75 -18.51 -2.15
N PRO A 78 4.94 -19.55 -1.90
CA PRO A 78 5.31 -20.88 -2.36
C PRO A 78 5.54 -20.83 -3.86
N ARG A 79 6.55 -21.52 -4.34
CA ARG A 79 6.86 -21.60 -5.78
C ARG A 79 5.63 -21.96 -6.61
N SER A 80 4.74 -22.78 -6.04
CA SER A 80 3.45 -23.14 -6.62
C SER A 80 2.50 -21.96 -6.80
N ALA A 81 2.45 -21.01 -5.85
CA ALA A 81 1.61 -19.82 -5.98
C ALA A 81 2.12 -18.87 -7.07
N MET A 82 3.46 -18.73 -7.22
CA MET A 82 4.06 -17.94 -8.31
C MET A 82 3.74 -18.54 -9.68
N VAL A 83 3.84 -19.86 -9.81
CA VAL A 83 3.48 -20.57 -11.04
C VAL A 83 2.01 -20.36 -11.37
N ASN A 84 1.13 -20.52 -10.38
CA ASN A 84 -0.30 -20.32 -10.54
C ASN A 84 -0.66 -18.89 -10.99
N ILE A 85 -0.04 -17.86 -10.40
CA ILE A 85 -0.24 -16.45 -10.80
C ILE A 85 0.16 -16.26 -12.27
N ARG A 86 1.31 -16.80 -12.69
CA ARG A 86 1.78 -16.69 -14.07
C ARG A 86 0.86 -17.39 -15.05
N GLU A 87 0.52 -18.65 -14.77
CA GLU A 87 -0.39 -19.46 -15.63
C GLU A 87 -1.75 -18.78 -15.78
N HIS A 88 -2.29 -18.25 -14.69
CA HIS A 88 -3.54 -17.50 -14.71
C HIS A 88 -3.46 -16.24 -15.59
N ASN A 89 -2.40 -15.45 -15.45
CA ASN A 89 -2.22 -14.21 -16.23
C ASN A 89 -2.06 -14.52 -17.72
N GLU A 90 -1.34 -15.61 -18.07
CA GLU A 90 -1.19 -16.08 -19.44
C GLU A 90 -2.54 -16.54 -20.01
N ALA A 91 -3.29 -17.35 -19.26
CA ALA A 91 -4.62 -17.82 -19.65
C ALA A 91 -5.62 -16.67 -19.85
N GLN A 92 -5.61 -15.71 -18.93
CA GLN A 92 -6.45 -14.51 -19.01
C GLN A 92 -6.15 -13.69 -20.26
N SER A 93 -4.88 -13.48 -20.58
CA SER A 93 -4.47 -12.72 -21.76
C SER A 93 -4.86 -13.43 -23.06
N GLN A 94 -4.64 -14.75 -23.13
CA GLN A 94 -5.00 -15.54 -24.30
C GLN A 94 -6.50 -15.57 -24.52
N LEU A 95 -7.29 -15.86 -23.48
CA LEU A 95 -8.73 -15.95 -23.58
C LEU A 95 -9.38 -14.60 -23.84
N ALA A 96 -8.88 -13.51 -23.23
CA ALA A 96 -9.33 -12.15 -23.52
C ALA A 96 -9.08 -11.78 -25.00
N GLY A 97 -7.95 -12.17 -25.56
CA GLY A 97 -7.64 -11.99 -26.98
C GLY A 97 -8.61 -12.75 -27.90
N GLN A 98 -9.01 -13.95 -27.53
CA GLN A 98 -9.97 -14.76 -28.29
C GLN A 98 -11.40 -14.21 -28.20
N LEU A 99 -11.82 -13.78 -27.02
CA LEU A 99 -13.18 -13.31 -26.76
C LEU A 99 -13.41 -11.82 -27.15
N GLY A 100 -12.35 -11.03 -27.28
CA GLY A 100 -12.45 -9.58 -27.45
C GLY A 100 -12.99 -8.83 -26.23
N ARG A 101 -13.09 -9.51 -25.07
CA ARG A 101 -13.53 -8.98 -23.77
C ARG A 101 -12.81 -9.68 -22.63
N GLN A 102 -12.96 -9.17 -21.42
CA GLN A 102 -12.46 -9.87 -20.24
C GLN A 102 -13.25 -11.16 -19.99
N PRO A 103 -12.56 -12.30 -19.79
CA PRO A 103 -13.19 -13.57 -19.48
C PRO A 103 -13.76 -13.59 -18.06
N THR A 104 -14.81 -14.36 -17.86
CA THR A 104 -15.35 -14.67 -16.53
C THR A 104 -14.50 -15.71 -15.81
N GLN A 105 -14.68 -15.86 -14.49
CA GLN A 105 -13.97 -16.87 -13.71
C GLN A 105 -14.31 -18.31 -14.19
N SER A 106 -15.56 -18.57 -14.57
CA SER A 106 -15.98 -19.86 -15.10
C SER A 106 -15.33 -20.17 -16.45
N GLU A 107 -15.22 -19.18 -17.32
CA GLU A 107 -14.54 -19.32 -18.61
C GLU A 107 -13.04 -19.59 -18.43
N LEU A 108 -12.40 -18.89 -17.47
CA LEU A 108 -11.00 -19.12 -17.14
C LEU A 108 -10.76 -20.49 -16.51
N ALA A 109 -11.61 -20.91 -15.57
CA ALA A 109 -11.53 -22.26 -14.98
C ALA A 109 -11.63 -23.33 -16.06
N SER A 110 -12.62 -23.22 -16.96
CA SER A 110 -12.79 -24.14 -18.10
C SER A 110 -11.60 -24.10 -19.05
N PHE A 111 -11.08 -22.93 -19.38
CA PHE A 111 -9.92 -22.77 -20.25
C PHE A 111 -8.64 -23.38 -19.65
N MET A 112 -8.50 -23.33 -18.34
CA MET A 112 -7.38 -23.92 -17.58
C MET A 112 -7.63 -25.39 -17.21
N GLU A 113 -8.72 -26.01 -17.70
CA GLU A 113 -9.13 -27.40 -17.41
C GLU A 113 -9.22 -27.68 -15.89
N LYS A 114 -9.71 -26.71 -15.11
CA LYS A 114 -9.89 -26.81 -13.67
C LYS A 114 -11.34 -26.74 -13.27
N ASP A 115 -11.69 -27.46 -12.19
CA ASP A 115 -12.97 -27.25 -11.54
C ASP A 115 -13.05 -25.83 -10.96
N ILE A 116 -14.24 -25.22 -10.98
CA ILE A 116 -14.44 -23.84 -10.52
C ILE A 116 -14.09 -23.66 -9.05
N GLU A 117 -14.36 -24.66 -8.20
CA GLU A 117 -13.99 -24.59 -6.77
C GLU A 117 -12.48 -24.64 -6.55
N GLU A 118 -11.78 -25.50 -7.29
CA GLU A 118 -10.32 -25.59 -7.26
C GLU A 118 -9.69 -24.30 -7.78
N TYR A 119 -10.16 -23.79 -8.90
CA TYR A 119 -9.73 -22.52 -9.47
C TYR A 119 -9.89 -21.37 -8.46
N GLN A 120 -11.05 -21.27 -7.80
CA GLN A 120 -11.32 -20.23 -6.81
C GLN A 120 -10.40 -20.33 -5.59
N LYS A 121 -10.14 -21.53 -5.08
CA LYS A 121 -9.19 -21.75 -3.98
C LYS A 121 -7.79 -21.30 -4.33
N GLU A 122 -7.30 -21.69 -5.51
CA GLU A 122 -5.99 -21.28 -6.00
C GLU A 122 -5.89 -19.75 -6.18
N ARG A 123 -6.95 -19.12 -6.74
CA ARG A 123 -7.01 -17.66 -6.91
C ARG A 123 -7.03 -16.93 -5.58
N ASN A 124 -7.81 -17.38 -4.62
CA ASN A 124 -7.87 -16.78 -3.29
C ASN A 124 -6.52 -16.90 -2.57
N HIS A 125 -5.84 -18.03 -2.71
CA HIS A 125 -4.51 -18.22 -2.15
C HIS A 125 -3.48 -17.31 -2.82
N ALA A 126 -3.44 -17.28 -4.14
CA ALA A 126 -2.54 -16.41 -4.91
C ALA A 126 -2.80 -14.91 -4.66
N ASN A 127 -4.05 -14.49 -4.61
CA ASN A 127 -4.43 -13.10 -4.37
C ASN A 127 -3.97 -12.58 -3.00
N ARG A 128 -3.98 -13.41 -1.96
CA ARG A 128 -3.47 -13.03 -0.63
C ARG A 128 -2.03 -12.53 -0.71
N PHE A 129 -1.17 -13.23 -1.44
CA PHE A 129 0.24 -12.87 -1.58
C PHE A 129 0.44 -11.70 -2.54
N GLN A 130 -0.32 -11.64 -3.63
CA GLN A 130 -0.25 -10.56 -4.60
C GLN A 130 -0.66 -9.23 -3.97
N THR A 131 -1.72 -9.20 -3.18
CA THR A 131 -2.17 -7.99 -2.47
C THR A 131 -1.12 -7.46 -1.52
N ILE A 132 -0.45 -8.32 -0.73
CA ILE A 132 0.65 -7.90 0.15
C ILE A 132 1.77 -7.24 -0.65
N SER A 133 2.18 -7.86 -1.75
CA SER A 133 3.25 -7.33 -2.59
C SER A 133 2.89 -5.96 -3.18
N LEU A 134 1.65 -5.80 -3.62
CA LEU A 134 1.15 -4.56 -4.21
C LEU A 134 1.03 -3.43 -3.17
N GLU A 135 0.39 -3.71 -2.03
CA GLU A 135 0.24 -2.75 -0.92
C GLU A 135 1.60 -2.30 -0.38
N SER A 136 2.57 -3.21 -0.31
CA SER A 136 3.91 -2.90 0.18
C SER A 136 4.74 -1.99 -0.74
N GLN A 137 4.36 -1.89 -2.02
CA GLN A 137 5.02 -1.03 -3.00
C GLN A 137 4.43 0.39 -3.04
N LEU A 138 3.22 0.56 -2.49
CA LEU A 138 2.57 1.86 -2.44
C LEU A 138 3.15 2.71 -1.30
N PRO A 139 3.36 4.01 -1.53
CA PRO A 139 3.76 4.91 -0.45
C PRO A 139 2.63 5.02 0.58
N GLU A 140 3.01 5.07 1.86
CA GLU A 140 2.05 5.18 2.96
C GLU A 140 1.30 6.50 2.96
N THR A 141 2.04 7.54 2.64
CA THR A 141 1.55 8.90 2.56
C THR A 141 2.11 9.54 1.30
N ILE A 142 1.41 10.50 0.77
CA ILE A 142 2.00 11.45 -0.15
C ILE A 142 2.90 12.32 0.73
N ASP A 143 4.24 12.18 0.57
CA ASP A 143 5.20 12.87 1.41
C ASP A 143 5.00 14.38 1.30
N LEU A 144 4.33 14.93 2.31
CA LEU A 144 4.32 16.35 2.58
C LEU A 144 5.49 16.65 3.51
N PRO A 145 6.22 17.74 3.30
CA PRO A 145 7.25 18.16 4.24
C PRO A 145 6.60 18.34 5.62
N SER A 146 7.11 17.60 6.62
CA SER A 146 6.61 17.75 7.98
C SER A 146 6.93 19.16 8.50
N ALA A 147 5.94 19.72 9.21
CA ALA A 147 6.11 21.03 9.85
C ALA A 147 6.96 20.87 11.11
N GLU A 148 8.25 21.08 11.01
CA GLU A 148 9.05 21.40 12.18
C GLU A 148 9.96 22.58 11.89
N GLU A 149 9.83 23.53 12.80
CA GLU A 149 10.52 24.78 13.00
C GLU A 149 10.13 25.95 12.09
N ASP A 150 9.65 26.95 12.75
CA ASP A 150 9.15 28.27 12.44
C ASP A 150 10.11 29.22 11.69
N ASP A 151 10.91 28.69 10.78
CA ASP A 151 11.65 29.50 9.85
C ASP A 151 10.70 29.95 8.71
N PRO A 152 10.54 31.27 8.49
CA PRO A 152 9.66 31.80 7.43
C PRO A 152 9.93 31.24 6.04
N GLU A 153 11.18 30.92 5.72
CA GLU A 153 11.54 30.32 4.41
C GLU A 153 10.99 28.89 4.29
N THR A 154 11.05 28.11 5.37
CA THR A 154 10.51 26.76 5.42
C THR A 154 8.98 26.75 5.33
N LEU A 155 8.32 27.72 5.97
CA LEU A 155 6.85 27.86 5.89
C LEU A 155 6.41 28.21 4.48
N LEU A 156 7.08 29.15 3.82
CA LEU A 156 6.79 29.53 2.43
C LEU A 156 7.00 28.37 1.46
N ALA A 157 8.09 27.63 1.61
CA ALA A 157 8.34 26.44 0.79
C ALA A 157 7.27 25.35 0.96
N LYS A 158 6.72 25.20 2.17
CA LYS A 158 5.61 24.28 2.45
C LYS A 158 4.31 24.72 1.82
N GLU A 159 3.98 26.01 1.90
CA GLU A 159 2.78 26.55 1.26
C GLU A 159 2.86 26.34 -0.25
N GLN A 160 3.98 26.65 -0.88
CA GLN A 160 4.20 26.45 -2.31
C GLN A 160 4.10 24.97 -2.72
N MET A 161 4.66 24.07 -1.92
CA MET A 161 4.58 22.63 -2.17
C MET A 161 3.14 22.10 -1.99
N MET A 162 2.40 22.64 -1.01
CA MET A 162 0.99 22.29 -0.81
C MET A 162 0.13 22.77 -1.97
N GLU A 163 0.33 23.99 -2.45
CA GLU A 163 -0.36 24.52 -3.62
C GLU A 163 -0.05 23.68 -4.86
N ALA A 164 1.21 23.35 -5.11
CA ALA A 164 1.63 22.49 -6.22
C ALA A 164 1.00 21.10 -6.13
N LEU A 165 0.88 20.53 -4.93
CA LEU A 165 0.21 19.25 -4.72
C LEU A 165 -1.29 19.33 -5.02
N VAL A 166 -1.97 20.37 -4.55
CA VAL A 166 -3.41 20.59 -4.83
C VAL A 166 -3.62 20.74 -6.35
N ASP A 167 -2.83 21.55 -7.02
CA ASP A 167 -2.91 21.74 -8.47
C ASP A 167 -2.67 20.43 -9.21
N THR A 168 -1.69 19.65 -8.78
CA THR A 168 -1.39 18.34 -9.36
C THR A 168 -2.58 17.38 -9.19
N ILE A 169 -3.19 17.32 -8.00
CA ILE A 169 -4.37 16.49 -7.75
C ILE A 169 -5.55 16.98 -8.60
N ASP A 170 -5.77 18.29 -8.68
CA ASP A 170 -6.86 18.88 -9.46
C ASP A 170 -6.73 18.63 -10.96
N SER A 171 -5.52 18.46 -11.45
CA SER A 171 -5.25 18.10 -12.85
C SER A 171 -5.47 16.64 -13.20
N LEU A 172 -5.63 15.76 -12.20
CA LEU A 172 -5.84 14.33 -12.43
C LEU A 172 -7.22 14.06 -13.04
N PRO A 173 -7.37 13.01 -13.84
CA PRO A 173 -8.69 12.49 -14.24
C PRO A 173 -9.54 12.11 -13.03
N ASP A 174 -10.85 12.30 -13.11
CA ASP A 174 -11.79 12.06 -11.99
C ASP A 174 -11.66 10.67 -11.36
N ARG A 175 -11.42 9.66 -12.19
CA ARG A 175 -11.23 8.30 -11.72
C ARG A 175 -9.98 8.13 -10.85
N GLU A 176 -8.90 8.79 -11.23
CA GLU A 176 -7.63 8.77 -10.48
C GLU A 176 -7.76 9.54 -9.18
N LYS A 177 -8.42 10.72 -9.21
CA LYS A 177 -8.77 11.47 -7.98
C LYS A 177 -9.57 10.62 -6.99
N THR A 178 -10.58 9.92 -7.50
CA THR A 178 -11.42 9.04 -6.67
C THR A 178 -10.59 7.93 -6.03
N ILE A 179 -9.72 7.27 -6.78
CA ILE A 179 -8.87 6.19 -6.26
C ILE A 179 -7.90 6.72 -5.19
N ILE A 180 -7.27 7.86 -5.43
CA ILE A 180 -6.39 8.53 -4.45
C ILE A 180 -7.17 8.85 -3.16
N ALA A 181 -8.36 9.43 -3.27
CA ALA A 181 -9.19 9.77 -2.11
C ALA A 181 -9.61 8.52 -1.33
N LEU A 182 -10.09 7.48 -1.99
CA LEU A 182 -10.50 6.24 -1.34
C LEU A 182 -9.33 5.55 -0.62
N TYR A 183 -8.13 5.59 -1.20
CA TYR A 183 -6.97 4.93 -0.60
C TYR A 183 -6.34 5.72 0.55
N TYR A 184 -6.11 7.04 0.37
CA TYR A 184 -5.36 7.84 1.35
C TYR A 184 -6.24 8.58 2.36
N VAL A 185 -7.47 8.95 1.99
CA VAL A 185 -8.38 9.68 2.89
C VAL A 185 -9.33 8.73 3.59
N GLU A 186 -10.00 7.87 2.83
CA GLU A 186 -10.96 6.89 3.37
C GLU A 186 -10.27 5.60 3.89
N GLU A 187 -8.96 5.50 3.68
CA GLU A 187 -8.13 4.38 4.16
C GLU A 187 -8.61 2.99 3.72
N MET A 188 -9.27 2.93 2.56
CA MET A 188 -9.76 1.67 1.99
C MET A 188 -8.60 0.85 1.43
N ASN A 189 -8.69 -0.48 1.54
CA ASN A 189 -7.75 -1.38 0.90
C ASN A 189 -8.04 -1.54 -0.61
N LEU A 190 -7.09 -2.13 -1.36
CA LEU A 190 -7.24 -2.28 -2.81
C LEU A 190 -8.46 -3.11 -3.22
N ARG A 191 -8.82 -4.12 -2.41
CA ARG A 191 -9.99 -4.97 -2.64
C ARG A 191 -11.29 -4.19 -2.50
N GLU A 192 -11.40 -3.38 -1.44
CA GLU A 192 -12.57 -2.53 -1.19
C GLU A 192 -12.75 -1.50 -2.29
N ILE A 193 -11.66 -0.84 -2.71
CA ILE A 193 -11.67 0.11 -3.84
C ILE A 193 -12.09 -0.59 -5.13
N GLY A 194 -11.55 -1.78 -5.39
CA GLY A 194 -11.92 -2.59 -6.55
C GLY A 194 -13.40 -2.94 -6.57
N ALA A 195 -13.97 -3.30 -5.41
CA ALA A 195 -15.40 -3.57 -5.26
C ALA A 195 -16.27 -2.32 -5.54
N VAL A 196 -15.86 -1.15 -5.01
CA VAL A 196 -16.58 0.12 -5.22
C VAL A 196 -16.56 0.55 -6.69
N LEU A 197 -15.43 0.37 -7.37
CA LEU A 197 -15.22 0.82 -8.75
C LEU A 197 -15.47 -0.27 -9.80
N GLU A 198 -15.87 -1.46 -9.36
CA GLU A 198 -16.11 -2.64 -10.22
C GLU A 198 -14.90 -3.03 -11.09
N ILE A 199 -13.72 -2.96 -10.51
CA ILE A 199 -12.45 -3.37 -11.13
C ILE A 199 -11.64 -4.30 -10.22
N SER A 200 -10.66 -4.99 -10.79
CA SER A 200 -9.79 -5.88 -10.03
C SER A 200 -8.84 -5.11 -9.10
N GLU A 201 -8.42 -5.73 -8.01
CA GLU A 201 -7.40 -5.21 -7.09
C GLU A 201 -6.11 -4.86 -7.84
N SER A 202 -5.67 -5.72 -8.76
CA SER A 202 -4.48 -5.49 -9.59
C SER A 202 -4.64 -4.23 -10.44
N ARG A 203 -5.84 -3.97 -10.96
CA ARG A 203 -6.10 -2.75 -11.74
C ARG A 203 -6.09 -1.51 -10.88
N VAL A 204 -6.66 -1.56 -9.68
CA VAL A 204 -6.57 -0.46 -8.70
C VAL A 204 -5.11 -0.14 -8.40
N SER A 205 -4.31 -1.15 -8.10
CA SER A 205 -2.88 -0.99 -7.80
C SER A 205 -2.10 -0.38 -8.97
N GLN A 206 -2.36 -0.82 -10.19
CA GLN A 206 -1.71 -0.27 -11.39
C GLN A 206 -2.04 1.22 -11.56
N ILE A 207 -3.31 1.59 -11.45
CA ILE A 207 -3.74 2.99 -11.57
C ILE A 207 -3.11 3.82 -10.46
N LEU A 208 -3.22 3.39 -9.21
CA LEU A 208 -2.71 4.10 -8.05
C LEU A 208 -1.18 4.31 -8.14
N SER A 209 -0.42 3.28 -8.49
CA SER A 209 1.04 3.37 -8.66
C SER A 209 1.43 4.33 -9.78
N ALA A 210 0.74 4.27 -10.92
CA ALA A 210 0.99 5.18 -12.05
C ALA A 210 0.67 6.63 -11.68
N THR A 211 -0.46 6.85 -11.01
CA THR A 211 -0.89 8.19 -10.56
C THR A 211 0.10 8.80 -9.57
N VAL A 212 0.51 8.05 -8.55
CA VAL A 212 1.51 8.52 -7.56
C VAL A 212 2.85 8.82 -8.23
N LYS A 213 3.28 7.98 -9.18
CA LYS A 213 4.51 8.22 -9.93
C LYS A 213 4.44 9.51 -10.76
N ASN A 214 3.32 9.76 -11.44
CA ASN A 214 3.09 10.99 -12.20
C ASN A 214 3.09 12.22 -11.30
N MET A 215 2.39 12.17 -10.15
CA MET A 215 2.37 13.26 -9.19
C MET A 215 3.78 13.61 -8.69
N ARG A 216 4.60 12.61 -8.35
CA ARG A 216 5.99 12.83 -7.95
C ARG A 216 6.83 13.44 -9.06
N GLY A 217 6.62 13.00 -10.29
CA GLY A 217 7.31 13.57 -11.46
C GLY A 217 7.00 15.05 -11.67
N ASN A 218 5.74 15.44 -11.55
CA ASN A 218 5.31 16.83 -11.69
C ASN A 218 5.87 17.71 -10.55
N LEU A 219 5.78 17.27 -9.30
CA LEU A 219 6.29 18.00 -8.13
C LEU A 219 7.82 18.21 -8.18
N ASN A 220 8.57 17.26 -8.74
CA ASN A 220 10.02 17.39 -8.89
C ASN A 220 10.44 18.23 -10.10
N SER A 221 9.55 18.46 -11.06
CA SER A 221 9.84 19.26 -12.26
C SER A 221 9.64 20.75 -12.02
N ASP A 222 8.86 21.12 -11.01
CA ASP A 222 8.56 22.49 -10.62
C ASP A 222 9.50 23.02 -9.50
N SER A 223 10.51 22.25 -9.08
CA SER A 223 11.56 22.59 -8.12
C SER A 223 12.87 22.87 -8.80
#